data_ad1298855c420d22facc5ebd388317ca
#
_entry.id   ad1298855c420d22facc5ebd388317ca
#
_cell.length_a   1.000
_cell.length_b   1.000
_cell.length_c   1.000
_cell.angle_alpha   90.00
_cell.angle_beta   90.00
_cell.angle_gamma   90.00
#
_symmetry.space_group_name_H-M   'P 1'
#
loop_
_entity.id
_entity.type
_entity.pdbx_description
1 polymer ?
#
loop_
_entity_poly.entity_id
_entity_poly.type
_entity_poly.pdbx_seq_one_letter_code
_entity_poly.pdbx_strand_id
1 'polypeptide(L)'
;VIQSAIECIHNEVGTIVKVSRLYETPAWGFESEPFYNCALVMHSPLSADVILGKVLSLEKKLGRVRSEKEGYQSRIIDIDVIAFNEDIIATESLKIPHPLMQERMFVLLPMRDLNLDWRHPILQKYLPELLKASEDKSNCKVIQNLEFPLQKIPLERFNYIAIEGNIGAGKTTLVNKIAEDFN
;
A
#
# COMPACT_ATOMS: atom_id res chain seq x y z
N VAL A 1 -1.45 7.59 13.54
CA VAL A 1 -0.71 8.07 12.36
C VAL A 1 -0.96 7.16 11.16
N ILE A 2 -0.68 5.83 11.23
CA ILE A 2 -0.86 4.90 10.08
C ILE A 2 -2.31 4.93 9.57
N GLN A 3 -3.31 4.82 10.43
CA GLN A 3 -4.72 4.87 10.03
C GLN A 3 -5.05 6.19 9.30
N SER A 4 -4.61 7.32 9.84
CA SER A 4 -4.80 8.63 9.18
C SER A 4 -4.09 8.72 7.84
N ALA A 5 -2.90 8.09 7.70
CA ALA A 5 -2.19 8.04 6.43
C ALA A 5 -2.97 7.22 5.37
N ILE A 6 -3.53 6.07 5.76
CA ILE A 6 -4.37 5.22 4.89
C ILE A 6 -5.58 6.03 4.41
N GLU A 7 -6.28 6.74 5.30
CA GLU A 7 -7.43 7.58 4.95
C GLU A 7 -7.04 8.73 4.01
N CYS A 8 -5.93 9.41 4.28
CA CYS A 8 -5.42 10.47 3.39
C CYS A 8 -5.04 9.93 2.01
N ILE A 9 -4.36 8.78 1.93
CA ILE A 9 -4.01 8.13 0.66
C ILE A 9 -5.28 7.81 -0.13
N HIS A 10 -6.29 7.23 0.53
CA HIS A 10 -7.56 6.92 -0.12
C HIS A 10 -8.23 8.15 -0.73
N ASN A 11 -8.26 9.23 0.01
CA ASN A 11 -8.98 10.45 -0.39
C ASN A 11 -8.23 11.32 -1.39
N GLU A 12 -6.89 11.33 -1.33
CA GLU A 12 -6.09 12.32 -2.05
C GLU A 12 -5.21 11.72 -3.17
N VAL A 13 -4.96 10.40 -3.14
CA VAL A 13 -4.01 9.74 -4.06
C VAL A 13 -4.69 8.70 -4.95
N GLY A 14 -5.48 7.82 -4.37
CA GLY A 14 -6.17 6.78 -5.13
C GLY A 14 -7.02 5.86 -4.26
N THR A 15 -7.93 5.15 -4.88
CA THR A 15 -8.85 4.23 -4.20
C THR A 15 -8.09 3.02 -3.66
N ILE A 16 -8.06 2.84 -2.36
CA ILE A 16 -7.44 1.68 -1.74
C ILE A 16 -8.30 0.44 -1.97
N VAL A 17 -7.66 -0.64 -2.41
CA VAL A 17 -8.29 -1.93 -2.74
C VAL A 17 -8.01 -2.97 -1.67
N LYS A 18 -6.78 -2.99 -1.13
CA LYS A 18 -6.34 -3.92 -0.10
C LYS A 18 -5.40 -3.23 0.88
N VAL A 19 -5.45 -3.67 2.14
CA VAL A 19 -4.50 -3.29 3.19
C VAL A 19 -4.02 -4.54 3.89
N SER A 20 -2.73 -4.63 4.19
CA SER A 20 -2.15 -5.71 4.97
C SER A 20 -2.48 -5.59 6.45
N ARG A 21 -2.12 -6.60 7.21
CA ARG A 21 -2.03 -6.48 8.67
C ARG A 21 -0.95 -5.47 9.07
N LEU A 22 -1.04 -4.98 10.29
CA LEU A 22 -0.01 -4.15 10.92
C LEU A 22 1.07 -5.05 11.52
N TYR A 23 2.32 -4.75 11.18
CA TYR A 23 3.49 -5.46 11.68
C TYR A 23 4.33 -4.54 12.56
N GLU A 24 4.75 -5.06 13.72
CA GLU A 24 5.84 -4.50 14.50
C GLU A 24 7.14 -5.12 14.03
N THR A 25 8.12 -4.30 13.72
CA THR A 25 9.40 -4.72 13.15
C THR A 25 10.55 -4.04 13.88
N PRO A 26 11.69 -4.72 14.07
CA PRO A 26 12.87 -4.06 14.62
C PRO A 26 13.38 -2.99 13.64
N ALA A 27 14.15 -2.04 14.16
CA ALA A 27 14.88 -1.11 13.31
C ALA A 27 15.87 -1.88 12.43
N TRP A 28 15.96 -1.50 11.17
CA TRP A 28 16.84 -2.15 10.21
C TRP A 28 18.14 -1.36 10.07
N GLY A 29 19.25 -1.96 10.53
CA GLY A 29 20.60 -1.39 10.40
C GLY A 29 21.00 -0.37 11.47
N PHE A 30 20.18 -0.13 12.50
CA PHE A 30 20.51 0.74 13.64
C PHE A 30 19.64 0.38 14.87
N GLU A 31 20.05 0.81 16.05
CA GLU A 31 19.26 0.65 17.28
C GLU A 31 18.21 1.76 17.41
N SER A 32 16.95 1.37 17.56
CA SER A 32 15.81 2.27 17.77
C SER A 32 14.63 1.50 18.37
N GLU A 33 13.61 2.23 18.80
CA GLU A 33 12.30 1.67 19.10
C GLU A 33 11.74 0.94 17.86
N PRO A 34 10.90 -0.10 18.06
CA PRO A 34 10.27 -0.81 16.97
C PRO A 34 9.49 0.11 16.02
N PHE A 35 9.44 -0.28 14.76
CA PHE A 35 8.64 0.38 13.73
C PHE A 35 7.35 -0.38 13.48
N TYR A 36 6.32 0.33 13.05
CA TYR A 36 5.05 -0.25 12.62
C TYR A 36 4.92 -0.10 11.11
N ASN A 37 4.77 -1.23 10.42
CA ASN A 37 4.73 -1.29 8.96
C ASN A 37 3.46 -1.98 8.48
N CYS A 38 2.93 -1.48 7.38
CA CYS A 38 1.86 -2.11 6.59
C CYS A 38 2.09 -1.84 5.11
N ALA A 39 1.41 -2.59 4.26
CA ALA A 39 1.36 -2.35 2.83
C ALA A 39 -0.08 -2.18 2.39
N LEU A 40 -0.29 -1.43 1.32
CA LEU A 40 -1.59 -1.28 0.69
C LEU A 40 -1.48 -1.35 -0.84
N VAL A 41 -2.61 -1.68 -1.46
CA VAL A 41 -2.79 -1.58 -2.91
C VAL A 41 -3.88 -0.58 -3.19
N MET A 42 -3.64 0.28 -4.14
CA MET A 42 -4.62 1.26 -4.59
C MET A 42 -4.70 1.30 -6.13
N HIS A 43 -5.86 1.70 -6.63
CA HIS A 43 -6.03 2.17 -8.00
C HIS A 43 -5.94 3.69 -8.03
N SER A 44 -5.14 4.22 -8.93
CA SER A 44 -5.00 5.65 -9.13
C SER A 44 -4.91 5.98 -10.62
N PRO A 45 -5.54 7.03 -11.11
CA PRO A 45 -5.35 7.51 -12.47
C PRO A 45 -4.07 8.35 -12.63
N LEU A 46 -3.32 8.54 -11.55
CA LEU A 46 -2.13 9.38 -11.52
C LEU A 46 -0.90 8.60 -11.96
N SER A 47 0.08 9.28 -12.56
CA SER A 47 1.40 8.70 -12.83
C SER A 47 2.20 8.49 -11.53
N ALA A 48 3.21 7.62 -11.60
CA ALA A 48 4.05 7.29 -10.44
C ALA A 48 4.74 8.51 -9.82
N ASP A 49 5.21 9.46 -10.64
CA ASP A 49 5.83 10.70 -10.17
C ASP A 49 4.85 11.61 -9.43
N VAL A 50 3.61 11.71 -9.93
CA VAL A 50 2.55 12.48 -9.26
C VAL A 50 2.17 11.83 -7.94
N ILE A 51 2.08 10.50 -7.89
CA ILE A 51 1.85 9.74 -6.66
C ILE A 51 2.98 10.03 -5.67
N LEU A 52 4.24 9.96 -6.08
CA LEU A 52 5.38 10.29 -5.22
C LEU A 52 5.25 11.70 -4.63
N GLY A 53 4.96 12.70 -5.46
CA GLY A 53 4.76 14.07 -5.00
C GLY A 53 3.65 14.20 -3.96
N LYS A 54 2.55 13.48 -4.14
CA LYS A 54 1.42 13.47 -3.20
C LYS A 54 1.77 12.79 -1.88
N VAL A 55 2.39 11.60 -1.90
CA VAL A 55 2.75 10.90 -0.65
C VAL A 55 3.79 11.70 0.15
N LEU A 56 4.77 12.33 -0.50
CA LEU A 56 5.70 13.25 0.17
C LEU A 56 5.01 14.47 0.80
N SER A 57 3.95 14.97 0.19
CA SER A 57 3.13 16.04 0.75
C SER A 57 2.32 15.57 1.95
N LEU A 58 1.77 14.35 1.88
CA LEU A 58 1.04 13.73 2.98
C LEU A 58 1.94 13.48 4.20
N GLU A 59 3.15 13.00 3.99
CA GLU A 59 4.12 12.84 5.09
C GLU A 59 4.37 14.14 5.84
N LYS A 60 4.57 15.25 5.10
CA LYS A 60 4.73 16.58 5.71
C LYS A 60 3.48 17.01 6.49
N LYS A 61 2.29 16.79 5.92
CA LYS A 61 1.00 17.09 6.55
C LYS A 61 0.79 16.28 7.83
N LEU A 62 1.28 15.05 7.88
CA LEU A 62 1.20 14.13 9.03
C LEU A 62 2.31 14.37 10.07
N GLY A 63 3.12 15.41 9.90
CA GLY A 63 4.09 15.85 10.90
C GLY A 63 5.53 15.41 10.64
N ARG A 64 5.86 14.87 9.44
CA ARG A 64 7.26 14.61 9.07
C ARG A 64 8.02 15.92 8.93
N VAL A 65 8.97 16.16 9.83
CA VAL A 65 9.92 17.26 9.74
C VAL A 65 11.22 16.72 9.11
N ARG A 66 11.66 17.30 8.01
CA ARG A 66 13.00 16.99 7.46
C ARG A 66 14.02 17.74 8.30
N SER A 67 14.88 17.01 8.99
CA SER A 67 16.03 17.59 9.69
C SER A 67 17.20 17.73 8.71
N GLU A 68 17.92 18.85 8.79
CA GLU A 68 19.16 19.06 8.04
C GLU A 68 20.36 18.29 8.64
N LYS A 69 20.17 17.58 9.76
CA LYS A 69 21.25 16.79 10.38
C LYS A 69 21.44 15.48 9.63
N GLU A 70 22.68 15.21 9.25
CA GLU A 70 23.08 13.90 8.71
C GLU A 70 22.85 12.80 9.75
N GLY A 71 22.17 11.72 9.33
CA GLY A 71 21.91 10.52 10.12
C GLY A 71 20.44 10.06 10.08
N TYR A 72 20.22 8.77 10.36
CA TYR A 72 18.90 8.19 10.49
C TYR A 72 18.21 8.77 11.72
N GLN A 73 17.14 9.51 11.52
CA GLN A 73 16.29 10.01 12.59
C GLN A 73 14.95 9.27 12.58
N SER A 74 14.40 9.03 13.78
CA SER A 74 13.06 8.50 13.94
C SER A 74 12.06 9.43 13.24
N ARG A 75 11.41 8.91 12.20
CA ARG A 75 10.38 9.63 11.42
C ARG A 75 9.02 9.21 11.91
N ILE A 76 8.09 10.15 12.02
CA ILE A 76 6.71 9.87 12.43
C ILE A 76 6.02 8.94 11.43
N ILE A 77 6.31 9.12 10.14
CA ILE A 77 5.82 8.30 9.03
C ILE A 77 6.76 8.39 7.83
N ASP A 78 6.85 7.29 7.09
CA ASP A 78 7.54 7.15 5.81
C ASP A 78 6.63 6.36 4.87
N ILE A 79 6.39 6.87 3.66
CA ILE A 79 5.47 6.27 2.69
C ILE A 79 6.23 6.01 1.39
N ASP A 80 6.64 4.78 1.18
CA ASP A 80 7.38 4.36 0.00
C ASP A 80 6.45 3.85 -1.12
N VAL A 81 6.75 4.24 -2.35
CA VAL A 81 6.14 3.64 -3.54
C VAL A 81 6.97 2.42 -3.92
N ILE A 82 6.48 1.23 -3.58
CA ILE A 82 7.22 -0.03 -3.74
C ILE A 82 7.17 -0.55 -5.17
N ALA A 83 6.00 -0.51 -5.79
CA ALA A 83 5.76 -0.97 -7.15
C ALA A 83 4.66 -0.13 -7.82
N PHE A 84 4.69 -0.03 -9.13
CA PHE A 84 3.68 0.63 -9.93
C PHE A 84 3.43 -0.22 -11.17
N ASN A 85 2.31 -0.95 -11.20
CA ASN A 85 2.04 -1.99 -12.20
C ASN A 85 3.23 -2.97 -12.34
N GLU A 86 3.67 -3.22 -13.56
CA GLU A 86 4.88 -3.98 -13.90
C GLU A 86 5.99 -3.05 -14.42
N ASP A 87 5.88 -1.75 -14.17
CA ASP A 87 6.77 -0.75 -14.71
C ASP A 87 8.15 -0.81 -14.05
N ILE A 88 9.16 -0.46 -14.83
CA ILE A 88 10.53 -0.23 -14.37
C ILE A 88 10.81 1.26 -14.56
N ILE A 89 10.96 1.98 -13.46
CA ILE A 89 11.24 3.42 -13.47
C ILE A 89 12.58 3.65 -12.77
N ALA A 90 13.46 4.41 -13.40
CA ALA A 90 14.78 4.73 -12.86
C ALA A 90 15.10 6.21 -13.12
N THR A 91 14.45 7.08 -12.35
CA THR A 91 14.75 8.53 -12.34
C THR A 91 15.60 8.87 -11.12
N GLU A 92 16.05 10.10 -11.02
CA GLU A 92 16.78 10.60 -9.85
C GLU A 92 15.91 10.56 -8.58
N SER A 93 14.62 10.88 -8.72
CA SER A 93 13.66 10.98 -7.60
C SER A 93 12.89 9.69 -7.31
N LEU A 94 12.75 8.78 -8.28
CA LEU A 94 11.89 7.59 -8.18
C LEU A 94 12.53 6.38 -8.84
N LYS A 95 12.63 5.30 -8.07
CA LYS A 95 13.06 3.98 -8.58
C LYS A 95 11.99 2.95 -8.27
N ILE A 96 11.47 2.31 -9.32
CA ILE A 96 10.43 1.27 -9.24
C ILE A 96 10.87 0.05 -10.07
N PRO A 97 10.78 -1.16 -9.51
CA PRO A 97 10.47 -1.48 -8.11
C PRO A 97 11.46 -0.86 -7.14
N HIS A 98 11.02 -0.60 -5.90
CA HIS A 98 11.91 -0.02 -4.88
C HIS A 98 13.18 -0.88 -4.72
N PRO A 99 14.39 -0.30 -4.83
CA PRO A 99 15.65 -1.05 -5.03
C PRO A 99 15.97 -2.09 -3.98
N LEU A 100 15.51 -1.90 -2.74
CA LEU A 100 15.82 -2.77 -1.61
C LEU A 100 14.62 -3.56 -1.12
N MET A 101 13.51 -3.57 -1.85
CA MET A 101 12.29 -4.22 -1.37
C MET A 101 12.47 -5.72 -1.10
N GLN A 102 13.25 -6.40 -1.94
CA GLN A 102 13.49 -7.84 -1.84
C GLN A 102 14.41 -8.24 -0.67
N GLU A 103 15.08 -7.27 -0.06
CA GLU A 103 16.02 -7.48 1.04
C GLU A 103 15.39 -7.19 2.41
N ARG A 104 14.11 -6.76 2.44
CA ARG A 104 13.47 -6.20 3.63
C ARG A 104 12.22 -6.97 4.02
N MET A 105 12.30 -7.77 5.09
CA MET A 105 11.14 -8.53 5.57
C MET A 105 9.97 -7.63 6.00
N PHE A 106 10.26 -6.43 6.49
CA PHE A 106 9.21 -5.46 6.85
C PHE A 106 8.46 -4.89 5.64
N VAL A 107 8.95 -5.12 4.40
CA VAL A 107 8.23 -4.85 3.14
C VAL A 107 7.57 -6.12 2.64
N LEU A 108 8.32 -7.23 2.55
CA LEU A 108 7.85 -8.47 1.93
C LEU A 108 6.68 -9.12 2.69
N LEU A 109 6.69 -9.11 4.03
CA LEU A 109 5.63 -9.72 4.83
C LEU A 109 4.29 -8.98 4.71
N PRO A 110 4.23 -7.64 4.84
CA PRO A 110 3.01 -6.90 4.51
C PRO A 110 2.54 -7.13 3.07
N MET A 111 3.43 -7.13 2.09
CA MET A 111 3.07 -7.40 0.69
C MET A 111 2.46 -8.79 0.51
N ARG A 112 2.94 -9.82 1.23
CA ARG A 112 2.37 -11.17 1.20
C ARG A 112 0.89 -11.19 1.58
N ASP A 113 0.51 -10.38 2.58
CA ASP A 113 -0.88 -10.32 3.04
C ASP A 113 -1.84 -9.77 1.97
N LEU A 114 -1.32 -8.99 1.04
CA LEU A 114 -2.13 -8.43 -0.06
C LEU A 114 -2.55 -9.50 -1.08
N ASN A 115 -1.90 -10.65 -1.08
CA ASN A 115 -2.18 -11.78 -1.98
C ASN A 115 -2.31 -11.32 -3.45
N LEU A 116 -1.25 -10.70 -3.95
CA LEU A 116 -1.18 -10.16 -5.31
C LEU A 116 -0.55 -11.19 -6.24
N ASP A 117 -1.13 -11.35 -7.42
CA ASP A 117 -0.47 -12.01 -8.55
C ASP A 117 0.44 -11.00 -9.24
N TRP A 118 1.53 -10.66 -8.57
CA TRP A 118 2.52 -9.70 -9.04
C TRP A 118 3.90 -10.34 -9.09
N ARG A 119 4.56 -10.17 -10.21
CA ARG A 119 5.92 -10.63 -10.46
C ARG A 119 6.86 -9.45 -10.49
N HIS A 120 7.96 -9.54 -9.75
CA HIS A 120 8.98 -8.50 -9.75
C HIS A 120 9.58 -8.33 -11.15
N PRO A 121 9.40 -7.18 -11.82
CA PRO A 121 9.69 -7.06 -13.25
C PRO A 121 11.19 -7.21 -13.60
N ILE A 122 12.10 -6.90 -12.66
CA ILE A 122 13.55 -7.05 -12.87
C ILE A 122 14.01 -8.46 -12.47
N LEU A 123 13.64 -8.93 -11.27
CA LEU A 123 14.11 -10.22 -10.74
C LEU A 123 13.35 -11.41 -11.33
N GLN A 124 12.22 -11.17 -11.97
CA GLN A 124 11.36 -12.19 -12.57
C GLN A 124 10.92 -13.27 -11.55
N LYS A 125 10.70 -12.86 -10.29
CA LYS A 125 10.29 -13.71 -9.17
C LYS A 125 8.95 -13.25 -8.60
N TYR A 126 8.12 -14.21 -8.20
CA TYR A 126 6.93 -13.93 -7.41
C TYR A 126 7.27 -13.70 -5.95
N LEU A 127 6.35 -13.10 -5.21
CA LEU A 127 6.57 -12.74 -3.80
C LEU A 127 6.97 -13.93 -2.90
N PRO A 128 6.41 -15.15 -3.03
CA PRO A 128 6.87 -16.31 -2.25
C PRO A 128 8.34 -16.66 -2.51
N GLU A 129 8.82 -16.46 -3.73
CA GLU A 129 10.21 -16.72 -4.10
C GLU A 129 11.14 -15.65 -3.53
N LEU A 130 10.71 -14.38 -3.53
CA LEU A 130 11.44 -13.28 -2.90
C LEU A 130 11.56 -13.50 -1.38
N LEU A 131 10.46 -13.86 -0.71
CA LEU A 131 10.45 -14.19 0.72
C LEU A 131 11.43 -15.33 1.06
N LYS A 132 11.47 -16.39 0.24
CA LYS A 132 12.37 -17.51 0.43
C LYS A 132 13.84 -17.13 0.20
N ALA A 133 14.10 -16.22 -0.73
CA ALA A 133 15.45 -15.80 -1.10
C ALA A 133 16.01 -14.71 -0.17
N SER A 134 15.17 -14.03 0.61
CA SER A 134 15.61 -12.96 1.51
C SER A 134 16.51 -13.48 2.62
N GLU A 135 17.63 -12.80 2.83
CA GLU A 135 18.58 -13.05 3.92
C GLU A 135 18.18 -12.35 5.22
N ASP A 136 17.25 -11.38 5.15
CA ASP A 136 16.73 -10.70 6.33
C ASP A 136 15.94 -11.69 7.21
N LYS A 137 16.40 -11.87 8.44
CA LYS A 137 15.78 -12.74 9.46
C LYS A 137 15.12 -11.94 10.58
N SER A 138 14.81 -10.67 10.32
CA SER A 138 14.15 -9.79 11.27
C SER A 138 12.85 -10.40 11.79
N ASN A 139 12.65 -10.36 13.10
CA ASN A 139 11.44 -10.86 13.73
C ASN A 139 10.31 -9.83 13.59
N CYS A 140 9.53 -9.96 12.53
CA CYS A 140 8.37 -9.11 12.28
C CYS A 140 7.13 -9.75 12.91
N LYS A 141 6.49 -9.06 13.85
CA LYS A 141 5.31 -9.55 14.59
C LYS A 141 4.04 -8.90 14.05
N VAL A 142 3.01 -9.70 13.82
CA VAL A 142 1.66 -9.18 13.54
C VAL A 142 1.09 -8.61 14.83
N ILE A 143 0.65 -7.36 14.79
CA ILE A 143 0.05 -6.67 15.93
C ILE A 143 -1.47 -6.71 15.86
N GLN A 144 -2.02 -6.34 14.69
CA GLN A 144 -3.47 -6.30 14.49
C GLN A 144 -3.84 -6.34 13.00
N ASN A 145 -5.09 -6.65 12.72
CA ASN A 145 -5.68 -6.38 11.42
C ASN A 145 -5.94 -4.87 11.31
N LEU A 146 -5.59 -4.30 10.16
CA LEU A 146 -6.01 -2.94 9.85
C LEU A 146 -7.38 -3.03 9.18
N GLU A 147 -8.36 -2.40 9.79
CA GLU A 147 -9.67 -2.21 9.19
C GLU A 147 -9.59 -0.97 8.30
N PHE A 148 -9.70 -1.18 7.01
CA PHE A 148 -10.02 -0.11 6.09
C PHE A 148 -11.51 -0.24 5.79
N PRO A 149 -12.35 0.65 6.36
CA PRO A 149 -13.72 0.67 5.94
C PRO A 149 -13.70 1.00 4.44
N LEU A 150 -14.11 0.06 3.62
CA LEU A 150 -14.62 0.39 2.29
C LEU A 150 -15.65 1.48 2.58
N GLN A 151 -15.30 2.75 2.36
CA GLN A 151 -16.30 3.80 2.45
C GLN A 151 -17.40 3.34 1.52
N LYS A 152 -18.60 3.15 2.07
CA LYS A 152 -19.80 3.05 1.25
C LYS A 152 -19.72 4.28 0.35
N ILE A 153 -19.30 4.10 -0.90
CA ILE A 153 -19.32 5.19 -1.86
C ILE A 153 -20.79 5.55 -1.92
N PRO A 154 -21.19 6.78 -1.55
CA PRO A 154 -22.59 7.12 -1.56
C PRO A 154 -23.07 6.96 -3.00
N LEU A 155 -23.82 5.90 -3.29
CA LEU A 155 -24.36 5.63 -4.63
C LEU A 155 -25.22 6.80 -5.13
N GLU A 156 -25.71 7.62 -4.21
CA GLU A 156 -26.39 8.90 -4.44
C GLU A 156 -25.59 9.90 -5.30
N ARG A 157 -24.26 9.73 -5.38
CA ARG A 157 -23.40 10.56 -6.25
C ARG A 157 -23.35 10.10 -7.71
N PHE A 158 -23.93 8.94 -8.02
CA PHE A 158 -23.91 8.38 -9.36
C PHE A 158 -25.33 8.37 -9.94
N ASN A 159 -25.53 9.03 -11.09
CA ASN A 159 -26.76 8.95 -11.84
C ASN A 159 -26.93 7.61 -12.57
N TYR A 160 -25.86 6.79 -12.62
CA TYR A 160 -25.84 5.56 -13.38
C TYR A 160 -24.75 4.61 -12.84
N ILE A 161 -25.13 3.33 -12.62
CA ILE A 161 -24.23 2.27 -12.24
C ILE A 161 -24.41 1.13 -13.26
N ALA A 162 -23.33 0.78 -13.98
CA ALA A 162 -23.29 -0.36 -14.87
C ALA A 162 -22.62 -1.56 -14.15
N ILE A 163 -23.30 -2.71 -14.17
CA ILE A 163 -22.74 -3.98 -13.68
C ILE A 163 -22.58 -4.90 -14.87
N GLU A 164 -21.34 -5.13 -15.26
CA GLU A 164 -20.98 -6.01 -16.37
C GLU A 164 -20.38 -7.32 -15.87
N GLY A 165 -20.53 -8.39 -16.64
CA GLY A 165 -19.97 -9.71 -16.36
C GLY A 165 -20.63 -10.79 -17.20
N ASN A 166 -19.99 -11.95 -17.24
CA ASN A 166 -20.50 -13.12 -17.98
C ASN A 166 -21.83 -13.62 -17.44
N ILE A 167 -22.56 -14.39 -18.25
CA ILE A 167 -23.79 -15.07 -17.83
C ILE A 167 -23.47 -15.98 -16.63
N GLY A 168 -24.27 -15.90 -15.56
CA GLY A 168 -24.04 -16.66 -14.33
C GLY A 168 -23.11 -16.00 -13.30
N ALA A 169 -22.52 -14.83 -13.56
CA ALA A 169 -21.64 -14.14 -12.62
C ALA A 169 -22.34 -13.47 -11.43
N GLY A 170 -23.66 -13.74 -11.21
CA GLY A 170 -24.40 -13.21 -10.06
C GLY A 170 -24.80 -11.73 -10.14
N LYS A 171 -24.79 -11.13 -11.33
CA LYS A 171 -25.15 -9.70 -11.55
C LYS A 171 -26.52 -9.34 -10.96
N THR A 172 -27.53 -10.15 -11.24
CA THR A 172 -28.89 -9.92 -10.74
C THR A 172 -28.96 -9.97 -9.23
N THR A 173 -28.24 -10.91 -8.60
CA THR A 173 -28.15 -11.02 -7.14
C THR A 173 -27.49 -9.77 -6.54
N LEU A 174 -26.42 -9.27 -7.18
CA LEU A 174 -25.72 -8.06 -6.74
C LEU A 174 -26.60 -6.82 -6.89
N VAL A 175 -27.31 -6.67 -8.03
CA VAL A 175 -28.24 -5.55 -8.25
C VAL A 175 -29.34 -5.54 -7.20
N ASN A 176 -29.96 -6.69 -6.92
CA ASN A 176 -31.00 -6.79 -5.91
C ASN A 176 -30.50 -6.44 -4.51
N LYS A 177 -29.29 -6.91 -4.15
CA LYS A 177 -28.69 -6.60 -2.86
C LYS A 177 -28.35 -5.11 -2.72
N ILE A 178 -27.85 -4.49 -3.79
CA ILE A 178 -27.62 -3.04 -3.82
C ILE A 178 -28.96 -2.30 -3.65
N ALA A 179 -30.01 -2.70 -4.35
CA ALA A 179 -31.32 -2.08 -4.23
C ALA A 179 -31.95 -2.22 -2.83
N GLU A 180 -31.71 -3.35 -2.13
CA GLU A 180 -32.15 -3.56 -0.75
C GLU A 180 -31.40 -2.66 0.26
N ASP A 181 -30.11 -2.44 0.04
CA ASP A 181 -29.26 -1.63 0.93
C ASP A 181 -29.50 -0.11 0.80
N PHE A 182 -30.20 0.33 -0.27
CA PHE A 182 -30.41 1.75 -0.59
C PHE A 182 -31.89 2.16 -0.67
N ASN A 183 -32.83 1.28 -0.33
CA ASN A 183 -34.22 1.60 -0.02
C ASN A 183 -34.41 1.71 1.48
#